data_f6ed11d46789dbaaa02381baf366b8f9
#
_entry.id   f6ed11d46789dbaaa02381baf366b8f9
#
_cell.length_a   1.000
_cell.length_b   1.000
_cell.length_c   1.000
_cell.angle_alpha   90.00
_cell.angle_beta   90.00
_cell.angle_gamma   90.00
#
_symmetry.space_group_name_H-M   'P 1'
#
loop_
_entity.id
_entity.type
_entity.pdbx_description
1 polymer ?
#
loop_
_entity_poly.entity_id
_entity_poly.type
_entity_poly.pdbx_seq_one_letter_code
_entity_poly.pdbx_strand_id
1 'polypeptide(L)'
;KNSQYARNFQKPGAHKKLSARGLSRWVKDKAAREKYQAAFERSDFEAMLNYYKANYPRQPYKAPEGAPPRVKAPVLMFHGLDDWALLPGALNDTWKWLDKDLTLVTIPGSGHFVQQDAADKVSRTMRSWLKLQGSEASQP
;
A
#
# COMPACT_ATOMS: atom_id res chain seq x y z
N LYS A 1 -12.89 10.23 7.34
CA LYS A 1 -13.90 9.28 6.85
C LYS A 1 -13.26 8.03 6.25
N ASN A 2 -12.30 8.17 5.35
CA ASN A 2 -11.68 7.05 4.61
C ASN A 2 -10.88 6.07 5.48
N SER A 3 -10.33 6.52 6.60
CA SER A 3 -9.55 5.68 7.54
C SER A 3 -10.40 4.96 8.60
N GLN A 4 -11.72 4.98 8.49
CA GLN A 4 -12.60 4.38 9.51
C GLN A 4 -12.42 2.87 9.64
N TYR A 5 -12.07 2.18 8.54
CA TYR A 5 -11.79 0.76 8.55
C TYR A 5 -10.63 0.40 9.50
N ALA A 6 -9.55 1.17 9.49
CA ALA A 6 -8.39 0.94 10.35
C ALA A 6 -8.74 1.07 11.84
N ARG A 7 -9.59 2.06 12.19
CA ARG A 7 -10.11 2.21 13.56
C ARG A 7 -11.02 1.05 13.95
N ASN A 8 -11.82 0.54 13.01
CA ASN A 8 -12.66 -0.63 13.25
C ASN A 8 -11.81 -1.88 13.50
N PHE A 9 -10.68 -2.03 12.80
CA PHE A 9 -9.76 -3.15 12.98
C PHE A 9 -9.04 -3.14 14.33
N GLN A 10 -8.95 -1.99 14.99
CA GLN A 10 -8.37 -1.88 16.34
C GLN A 10 -9.32 -2.39 17.45
N LYS A 11 -10.61 -2.55 17.16
CA LYS A 11 -11.61 -2.96 18.17
C LYS A 11 -11.44 -4.42 18.59
N PRO A 12 -11.65 -4.76 19.86
CA PRO A 12 -11.69 -6.15 20.30
C PRO A 12 -12.65 -6.98 19.45
N GLY A 13 -12.25 -8.19 19.07
CA GLY A 13 -13.09 -9.09 18.29
C GLY A 13 -13.34 -8.69 16.83
N ALA A 14 -12.67 -7.64 16.31
CA ALA A 14 -12.85 -7.20 14.93
C ALA A 14 -12.55 -8.29 13.90
N HIS A 15 -11.58 -9.19 14.18
CA HIS A 15 -11.24 -10.33 13.33
C HIS A 15 -12.42 -11.28 13.06
N LYS A 16 -13.35 -11.42 14.02
CA LYS A 16 -14.55 -12.27 13.89
C LYS A 16 -15.53 -11.81 12.80
N LYS A 17 -15.38 -10.55 12.33
CA LYS A 17 -16.19 -9.97 11.25
C LYS A 17 -15.54 -10.10 9.88
N LEU A 18 -14.32 -10.62 9.81
CA LEU A 18 -13.61 -10.86 8.57
C LEU A 18 -13.95 -12.24 7.99
N SER A 19 -13.86 -12.35 6.68
CA SER A 19 -13.96 -13.62 5.97
C SER A 19 -13.04 -13.63 4.76
N ALA A 20 -12.55 -14.79 4.39
CA ALA A 20 -11.70 -14.98 3.21
C ALA A 20 -12.36 -14.41 1.94
N ARG A 21 -13.66 -14.70 1.74
CA ARG A 21 -14.46 -14.16 0.64
C ARG A 21 -14.54 -12.63 0.67
N GLY A 22 -14.77 -12.04 1.86
CA GLY A 22 -14.84 -10.58 2.04
C GLY A 22 -13.53 -9.90 1.74
N LEU A 23 -12.42 -10.49 2.21
CA LEU A 23 -11.07 -9.95 2.02
C LEU A 23 -10.54 -10.11 0.60
N SER A 24 -11.04 -11.07 -0.19
CA SER A 24 -10.61 -11.30 -1.58
C SER A 24 -11.47 -10.59 -2.64
N ARG A 25 -12.61 -9.99 -2.26
CA ARG A 25 -13.60 -9.43 -3.22
C ARG A 25 -13.06 -8.30 -4.12
N TRP A 26 -11.99 -7.61 -3.69
CA TRP A 26 -11.38 -6.53 -4.44
C TRP A 26 -10.58 -7.02 -5.65
N VAL A 27 -10.16 -8.29 -5.69
CA VAL A 27 -9.42 -8.88 -6.81
C VAL A 27 -10.38 -9.08 -7.98
N LYS A 28 -10.13 -8.40 -9.10
CA LYS A 28 -11.01 -8.41 -10.28
C LYS A 28 -10.92 -9.73 -11.05
N ASP A 29 -9.71 -10.23 -11.26
CA ASP A 29 -9.47 -11.51 -11.94
C ASP A 29 -9.99 -12.69 -11.09
N LYS A 30 -10.82 -13.55 -11.71
CA LYS A 30 -11.47 -14.66 -10.99
C LYS A 30 -10.46 -15.70 -10.49
N ALA A 31 -9.51 -16.09 -11.32
CA ALA A 31 -8.52 -17.13 -10.96
C ALA A 31 -7.58 -16.64 -9.87
N ALA A 32 -7.16 -15.36 -9.93
CA ALA A 32 -6.40 -14.74 -8.85
C ALA A 32 -7.23 -14.65 -7.57
N ARG A 33 -8.50 -14.27 -7.65
CA ARG A 33 -9.41 -14.18 -6.49
C ARG A 33 -9.55 -15.50 -5.75
N GLU A 34 -9.68 -16.61 -6.46
CA GLU A 34 -9.76 -17.95 -5.88
C GLU A 34 -8.47 -18.28 -5.08
N LYS A 35 -7.30 -17.94 -5.63
CA LYS A 35 -6.01 -18.12 -4.93
C LYS A 35 -5.92 -17.25 -3.67
N TYR A 36 -6.36 -15.99 -3.74
CA TYR A 36 -6.40 -15.11 -2.56
C TYR A 36 -7.37 -15.63 -1.50
N GLN A 37 -8.55 -16.09 -1.90
CA GLN A 37 -9.52 -16.67 -0.97
C GLN A 37 -8.95 -17.89 -0.25
N ALA A 38 -8.36 -18.83 -0.98
CA ALA A 38 -7.70 -20.00 -0.41
C ALA A 38 -6.53 -19.64 0.52
N ALA A 39 -5.81 -18.56 0.24
CA ALA A 39 -4.76 -18.06 1.14
C ALA A 39 -5.36 -17.48 2.42
N PHE A 40 -6.42 -16.68 2.33
CA PHE A 40 -7.09 -16.10 3.49
C PHE A 40 -7.78 -17.17 4.38
N GLU A 41 -8.27 -18.27 3.82
CA GLU A 41 -8.83 -19.38 4.58
C GLU A 41 -7.82 -20.05 5.52
N ARG A 42 -6.52 -19.93 5.21
CA ARG A 42 -5.41 -20.42 6.03
C ARG A 42 -4.77 -19.33 6.90
N SER A 43 -5.28 -18.10 6.85
CA SER A 43 -4.68 -16.95 7.54
C SER A 43 -5.30 -16.77 8.93
N ASP A 44 -4.48 -16.33 9.87
CA ASP A 44 -4.92 -15.86 11.18
C ASP A 44 -5.37 -14.39 11.07
N PHE A 45 -6.68 -14.17 11.01
CA PHE A 45 -7.24 -12.82 10.91
C PHE A 45 -6.96 -11.96 12.15
N GLU A 46 -6.80 -12.54 13.33
CA GLU A 46 -6.46 -11.79 14.51
C GLU A 46 -5.02 -11.25 14.44
N ALA A 47 -4.08 -12.09 14.04
CA ALA A 47 -2.70 -11.71 13.81
C ALA A 47 -2.57 -10.64 12.72
N MET A 48 -3.32 -10.75 11.61
CA MET A 48 -3.35 -9.74 10.54
C MET A 48 -3.76 -8.35 11.04
N LEU A 49 -4.68 -8.27 12.01
CA LEU A 49 -5.11 -6.99 12.56
C LEU A 49 -4.13 -6.38 13.57
N ASN A 50 -3.11 -7.10 14.01
CA ASN A 50 -2.10 -6.60 14.95
C ASN A 50 -1.31 -5.42 14.36
N TYR A 51 -1.11 -5.36 13.04
CA TYR A 51 -0.54 -4.19 12.38
C TYR A 51 -1.30 -2.90 12.73
N TYR A 52 -2.62 -2.92 12.61
CA TYR A 52 -3.47 -1.76 12.95
C TYR A 52 -3.52 -1.48 14.44
N LYS A 53 -3.52 -2.53 15.27
CA LYS A 53 -3.53 -2.39 16.73
C LYS A 53 -2.25 -1.75 17.25
N ALA A 54 -1.09 -2.06 16.66
CA ALA A 54 0.21 -1.57 17.08
C ALA A 54 0.56 -0.20 16.47
N ASN A 55 0.27 0.02 15.18
CA ASN A 55 0.84 1.14 14.43
C ASN A 55 -0.15 2.25 14.09
N TYR A 56 -1.46 1.98 14.07
CA TYR A 56 -2.41 2.99 13.64
C TYR A 56 -2.76 3.96 14.78
N PRO A 57 -2.76 5.29 14.54
CA PRO A 57 -2.96 6.29 15.58
C PRO A 57 -4.31 6.15 16.29
N ARG A 58 -4.33 6.36 17.60
CA ARG A 58 -5.51 6.37 18.47
C ARG A 58 -5.76 7.76 19.04
N GLN A 59 -6.99 8.04 19.41
CA GLN A 59 -7.33 9.27 20.13
C GLN A 59 -6.80 9.22 21.58
N PRO A 60 -6.37 10.37 22.14
CA PRO A 60 -6.15 11.66 21.46
C PRO A 60 -4.94 11.57 20.50
N TYR A 61 -5.13 12.09 19.26
CA TYR A 61 -4.04 12.13 18.30
C TYR A 61 -2.97 13.10 18.75
N LYS A 62 -1.75 12.58 18.93
CA LYS A 62 -0.56 13.40 19.21
C LYS A 62 0.23 13.57 17.92
N ALA A 63 0.71 14.77 17.68
CA ALA A 63 1.71 14.97 16.64
C ALA A 63 2.98 14.17 16.99
N PRO A 64 3.65 13.54 16.01
CA PRO A 64 4.94 12.90 16.27
C PRO A 64 5.96 13.95 16.80
N GLU A 65 6.75 13.56 17.75
CA GLU A 65 7.84 14.41 18.23
C GLU A 65 8.96 14.43 17.19
N GLY A 66 9.27 15.63 16.69
CA GLY A 66 10.29 15.84 15.67
C GLY A 66 9.86 15.50 14.25
N ALA A 67 10.71 15.82 13.30
CA ALA A 67 10.50 15.47 11.90
C ALA A 67 10.84 14.00 11.67
N PRO A 68 10.03 13.26 10.88
CA PRO A 68 10.39 11.89 10.52
C PRO A 68 11.69 11.88 9.69
N PRO A 69 12.47 10.79 9.77
CA PRO A 69 13.71 10.68 9.01
C PRO A 69 13.40 10.68 7.50
N ARG A 70 14.26 11.35 6.73
CA ARG A 70 14.15 11.36 5.27
C ARG A 70 14.61 10.03 4.69
N VAL A 71 14.00 9.62 3.58
CA VAL A 71 14.37 8.40 2.85
C VAL A 71 15.62 8.68 2.03
N LYS A 72 16.68 7.90 2.26
CA LYS A 72 18.02 8.09 1.64
C LYS A 72 18.24 7.23 0.39
N ALA A 73 17.25 6.51 -0.07
CA ALA A 73 17.29 5.70 -1.28
C ALA A 73 16.44 6.33 -2.39
N PRO A 74 16.73 6.07 -3.68
CA PRO A 74 15.80 6.37 -4.77
C PRO A 74 14.47 5.64 -4.55
N VAL A 75 13.37 6.29 -4.90
CA VAL A 75 12.02 5.77 -4.67
C VAL A 75 11.26 5.63 -5.98
N LEU A 76 10.71 4.45 -6.22
CA LEU A 76 9.69 4.20 -7.25
C LEU A 76 8.35 4.00 -6.56
N MET A 77 7.40 4.87 -6.84
CA MET A 77 6.06 4.83 -6.26
C MET A 77 5.01 4.66 -7.35
N PHE A 78 4.09 3.72 -7.14
CA PHE A 78 2.90 3.55 -7.97
C PHE A 78 1.66 3.96 -7.20
N HIS A 79 0.72 4.62 -7.88
CA HIS A 79 -0.55 5.01 -7.29
C HIS A 79 -1.69 4.89 -8.29
N GLY A 80 -2.77 4.20 -7.89
CA GLY A 80 -4.01 4.15 -8.64
C GLY A 80 -4.86 5.40 -8.41
N LEU A 81 -5.26 6.10 -9.46
CA LEU A 81 -6.00 7.37 -9.33
C LEU A 81 -7.43 7.18 -8.80
N ASP A 82 -7.99 5.96 -8.88
CA ASP A 82 -9.29 5.60 -8.34
C ASP A 82 -9.18 5.02 -6.91
N ASP A 83 -8.03 5.21 -6.23
CA ASP A 83 -7.85 4.78 -4.85
C ASP A 83 -8.75 5.60 -3.91
N TRP A 84 -9.70 4.92 -3.30
CA TRP A 84 -10.65 5.51 -2.36
C TRP A 84 -10.14 5.52 -0.91
N ALA A 85 -9.10 4.73 -0.60
CA ALA A 85 -8.52 4.61 0.74
C ALA A 85 -7.39 5.62 0.96
N LEU A 86 -6.47 5.69 0.00
CA LEU A 86 -5.38 6.66 -0.06
C LEU A 86 -5.63 7.58 -1.24
N LEU A 87 -6.18 8.76 -0.98
CA LEU A 87 -6.57 9.68 -2.05
C LEU A 87 -5.35 10.22 -2.79
N PRO A 88 -5.44 10.49 -4.11
CA PRO A 88 -4.32 11.01 -4.91
C PRO A 88 -3.68 12.28 -4.34
N GLY A 89 -4.45 13.12 -3.65
CA GLY A 89 -3.92 14.30 -2.96
C GLY A 89 -2.88 14.00 -1.87
N ALA A 90 -2.82 12.76 -1.35
CA ALA A 90 -1.79 12.33 -0.41
C ALA A 90 -0.39 12.23 -1.05
N LEU A 91 -0.29 12.25 -2.38
CA LEU A 91 0.98 12.27 -3.11
C LEU A 91 1.67 13.63 -3.08
N ASN A 92 0.91 14.70 -2.81
CA ASN A 92 1.44 16.04 -2.78
C ASN A 92 2.55 16.16 -1.74
N ASP A 93 3.64 16.81 -2.14
CA ASP A 93 4.80 17.05 -1.28
C ASP A 93 5.58 15.79 -0.82
N THR A 94 5.31 14.63 -1.37
CA THR A 94 6.05 13.39 -1.04
C THR A 94 7.56 13.58 -1.20
N TRP A 95 8.02 14.33 -2.22
CA TRP A 95 9.43 14.65 -2.47
C TRP A 95 10.12 15.37 -1.33
N LYS A 96 9.40 16.07 -0.46
CA LYS A 96 9.98 16.75 0.71
C LYS A 96 10.59 15.78 1.73
N TRP A 97 10.22 14.50 1.67
CA TRP A 97 10.65 13.44 2.57
C TRP A 97 11.76 12.56 2.00
N LEU A 98 12.30 12.92 0.84
CA LEU A 98 13.30 12.15 0.11
C LEU A 98 14.60 12.94 -0.03
N ASP A 99 15.74 12.23 0.08
CA ASP A 99 17.08 12.77 -0.20
C ASP A 99 17.58 12.38 -1.60
N LYS A 100 16.84 11.48 -2.28
CA LYS A 100 17.12 10.95 -3.60
C LYS A 100 15.89 11.10 -4.51
N ASP A 101 16.03 10.67 -5.75
CA ASP A 101 15.01 10.80 -6.78
C ASP A 101 13.70 10.07 -6.46
N LEU A 102 12.61 10.69 -6.84
CA LEU A 102 11.28 10.10 -6.85
C LEU A 102 10.81 9.88 -8.29
N THR A 103 10.59 8.61 -8.64
CA THR A 103 9.81 8.26 -9.83
C THR A 103 8.38 7.95 -9.38
N LEU A 104 7.44 8.80 -9.76
CA LEU A 104 6.02 8.63 -9.44
C LEU A 104 5.25 8.21 -10.70
N VAL A 105 4.55 7.07 -10.60
CA VAL A 105 3.72 6.52 -11.68
C VAL A 105 2.27 6.47 -11.21
N THR A 106 1.43 7.34 -11.74
CA THR A 106 0.00 7.33 -11.50
C THR A 106 -0.74 6.57 -12.60
N ILE A 107 -1.72 5.75 -12.24
CA ILE A 107 -2.43 4.88 -13.18
C ILE A 107 -3.94 5.16 -13.09
N PRO A 108 -4.52 5.83 -14.10
CA PRO A 108 -5.96 6.01 -14.21
C PRO A 108 -6.69 4.66 -14.29
N GLY A 109 -7.89 4.57 -13.74
CA GLY A 109 -8.71 3.37 -13.75
C GLY A 109 -8.25 2.25 -12.80
N SER A 110 -7.17 2.49 -12.05
CA SER A 110 -6.66 1.58 -11.01
C SER A 110 -6.99 2.11 -9.62
N GLY A 111 -7.35 1.21 -8.72
CA GLY A 111 -7.68 1.53 -7.33
C GLY A 111 -6.52 1.28 -6.36
N HIS A 112 -6.89 0.97 -5.11
CA HIS A 112 -5.96 0.76 -4.00
C HIS A 112 -4.93 -0.35 -4.25
N PHE A 113 -5.29 -1.37 -4.99
CA PHE A 113 -4.42 -2.50 -5.30
C PHE A 113 -3.84 -2.39 -6.71
N VAL A 114 -3.18 -1.28 -6.99
CA VAL A 114 -2.65 -0.92 -8.30
C VAL A 114 -1.77 -2.02 -8.93
N GLN A 115 -1.04 -2.77 -8.11
CA GLN A 115 -0.21 -3.90 -8.54
C GLN A 115 -1.03 -5.10 -9.06
N GLN A 116 -2.31 -5.17 -8.73
CA GLN A 116 -3.24 -6.18 -9.26
C GLN A 116 -4.03 -5.62 -10.45
N ASP A 117 -4.49 -4.37 -10.34
CA ASP A 117 -5.29 -3.72 -11.36
C ASP A 117 -4.49 -3.46 -12.65
N ALA A 118 -3.18 -3.22 -12.53
CA ALA A 118 -2.27 -2.89 -13.64
C ALA A 118 -0.94 -3.68 -13.57
N ALA A 119 -1.02 -4.99 -13.29
CA ALA A 119 0.12 -5.85 -12.99
C ALA A 119 1.24 -5.78 -14.03
N ASP A 120 0.92 -5.84 -15.34
CA ASP A 120 1.90 -5.78 -16.41
C ASP A 120 2.62 -4.44 -16.46
N LYS A 121 1.88 -3.33 -16.29
CA LYS A 121 2.46 -1.99 -16.29
C LYS A 121 3.38 -1.80 -15.10
N VAL A 122 2.94 -2.19 -13.92
CA VAL A 122 3.75 -2.13 -12.68
C VAL A 122 5.02 -2.95 -12.85
N SER A 123 4.92 -4.21 -13.27
CA SER A 123 6.05 -5.13 -13.41
C SER A 123 7.06 -4.66 -14.44
N ARG A 124 6.61 -4.17 -15.62
CA ARG A 124 7.51 -3.65 -16.66
C ARG A 124 8.22 -2.38 -16.22
N THR A 125 7.48 -1.44 -15.64
CA THR A 125 8.06 -0.18 -15.15
C THR A 125 9.08 -0.43 -14.04
N MET A 126 8.76 -1.30 -13.07
CA MET A 126 9.68 -1.67 -11.99
C MET A 126 10.97 -2.28 -12.55
N ARG A 127 10.86 -3.20 -13.51
CA ARG A 127 12.03 -3.83 -14.15
C ARG A 127 12.91 -2.81 -14.86
N SER A 128 12.32 -1.88 -15.60
CA SER A 128 13.06 -0.83 -16.31
C SER A 128 13.73 0.13 -15.34
N TRP A 129 13.02 0.53 -14.29
CA TRP A 129 13.56 1.41 -13.26
C TRP A 129 14.75 0.79 -12.52
N LEU A 130 14.65 -0.49 -12.14
CA LEU A 130 15.75 -1.22 -11.47
C LEU A 130 17.01 -1.33 -12.36
N LYS A 131 16.84 -1.50 -13.68
CA LYS A 131 17.97 -1.53 -14.62
C LYS A 131 18.67 -0.16 -14.67
N LEU A 132 17.94 0.93 -14.67
CA LEU A 132 18.52 2.29 -14.65
C LEU A 132 19.33 2.51 -13.37
N GLN A 133 18.79 2.17 -12.21
CA GLN A 133 19.51 2.30 -10.94
C GLN A 133 20.80 1.47 -10.90
N GLY A 134 20.77 0.26 -11.47
CA GLY A 134 21.97 -0.60 -11.55
C GLY A 134 23.06 -0.04 -12.48
N SER A 135 22.68 0.65 -13.55
CA SER A 135 23.65 1.28 -14.47
C SER A 135 24.30 2.53 -13.85
N GLU A 136 23.58 3.31 -13.05
CA GLU A 136 24.13 4.47 -12.35
C GLU A 136 25.11 4.07 -11.25
N ALA A 137 24.85 2.96 -10.53
CA ALA A 137 25.75 2.45 -9.51
C ALA A 137 27.07 1.85 -10.07
N SER A 138 27.13 1.62 -11.38
CA SER A 138 28.30 1.05 -12.07
C SER A 138 29.17 2.09 -12.80
N GLN A 139 28.82 3.37 -12.71
CA GLN A 139 29.67 4.46 -13.23
C GLN A 139 30.68 4.86 -12.16
N PRO A 140 31.99 4.90 -12.49
CA PRO A 140 33.07 5.26 -11.56
C PRO A 140 33.02 6.72 -11.12
#